data_e0ffffe9674803ebe7a772b24bd677ab
#
_entry.id   e0ffffe9674803ebe7a772b24bd677ab
#
_cell.length_a   1.000
_cell.length_b   1.000
_cell.length_c   1.000
_cell.angle_alpha   90.00
_cell.angle_beta   90.00
_cell.angle_gamma   90.00
#
_symmetry.space_group_name_H-M   'P 1'
#
loop_
_entity.id
_entity.type
_entity.pdbx_description
1 polymer ?
#
loop_
_entity_poly.entity_id
_entity_poly.type
_entity_poly.pdbx_seq_one_letter_code
_entity_poly.pdbx_strand_id
1 'polypeptide(L)'
;METPFSWTYSEHGGLVEQLAYPNGMTRVNTYEDSRDLLSVIDYQRPGSANPPARHEYDYDALGRPARRRDTWNTAAPKTTRLFTYNSRGELVGDQLRPGGRFGYQYDNIGNRKEAFEFGSTTDYETDELNRYAGIVRNGGEAFTPQYDADGNQTLVKTSTGIWEVTYNAENRPVKFESEDGGTTVECAYDSMGRRFEKKVTVGGTTGFHARYLYRDYLQVAECDL
;
A
#
# COMPACT_ATOMS: atom_id res chain seq x y z
N MET A 1 -2.14 13.46 -34.24
CA MET A 1 -1.88 14.30 -33.04
C MET A 1 -2.35 13.51 -31.85
N GLU A 2 -1.49 13.24 -30.88
CA GLU A 2 -1.92 12.57 -29.64
C GLU A 2 -2.76 13.55 -28.84
N THR A 3 -3.94 13.13 -28.39
CA THR A 3 -4.80 13.95 -27.53
C THR A 3 -4.12 14.03 -26.13
N PRO A 4 -3.82 15.21 -25.60
CA PRO A 4 -3.18 15.33 -24.30
C PRO A 4 -4.15 14.98 -23.16
N PHE A 5 -3.59 14.68 -21.99
CA PHE A 5 -4.36 14.75 -20.75
C PHE A 5 -4.82 16.17 -20.49
N SER A 6 -6.05 16.34 -19.99
CA SER A 6 -6.55 17.65 -19.56
C SER A 6 -7.31 17.56 -18.24
N TRP A 7 -7.23 18.62 -17.45
CA TRP A 7 -7.87 18.76 -16.14
C TRP A 7 -8.82 19.94 -16.14
N THR A 8 -9.96 19.77 -15.48
CA THR A 8 -10.84 20.88 -15.07
C THR A 8 -10.89 20.95 -13.55
N TYR A 9 -11.01 22.15 -13.04
CA TYR A 9 -10.96 22.45 -11.62
C TYR A 9 -12.27 23.12 -11.18
N SER A 10 -12.61 22.96 -9.90
CA SER A 10 -13.75 23.65 -9.30
C SER A 10 -13.57 25.17 -9.35
N GLU A 11 -14.67 25.88 -9.52
CA GLU A 11 -14.69 27.33 -9.71
C GLU A 11 -14.12 28.10 -8.49
N HIS A 12 -14.20 27.52 -7.29
CA HIS A 12 -13.87 28.21 -6.03
C HIS A 12 -12.82 27.53 -5.15
N GLY A 13 -12.24 26.39 -5.55
CA GLY A 13 -11.37 25.63 -4.62
C GLY A 13 -10.11 25.03 -5.23
N GLY A 14 -9.91 25.14 -6.55
CA GLY A 14 -8.78 24.47 -7.21
C GLY A 14 -8.81 22.92 -7.11
N LEU A 15 -9.93 22.35 -6.70
CA LEU A 15 -10.13 20.92 -6.65
C LEU A 15 -10.32 20.37 -8.06
N VAL A 16 -9.67 19.25 -8.39
CA VAL A 16 -9.81 18.61 -9.70
C VAL A 16 -11.20 17.97 -9.83
N GLU A 17 -12.07 18.53 -10.67
CA GLU A 17 -13.40 17.97 -10.95
C GLU A 17 -13.36 16.91 -12.04
N GLN A 18 -12.52 17.10 -13.05
CA GLN A 18 -12.44 16.13 -14.14
C GLN A 18 -10.99 15.98 -14.64
N LEU A 19 -10.64 14.77 -15.00
CA LEU A 19 -9.45 14.42 -15.76
C LEU A 19 -9.88 13.69 -17.04
N ALA A 20 -9.55 14.25 -18.21
CA ALA A 20 -9.75 13.59 -19.49
C ALA A 20 -8.47 12.89 -19.94
N TYR A 21 -8.62 11.65 -20.41
CA TYR A 21 -7.54 10.79 -20.86
C TYR A 21 -7.43 10.79 -22.38
N PRO A 22 -6.23 10.58 -22.96
CA PRO A 22 -6.02 10.52 -24.40
C PRO A 22 -6.88 9.50 -25.14
N ASN A 23 -7.30 8.42 -24.46
CA ASN A 23 -8.15 7.36 -25.01
C ASN A 23 -9.65 7.68 -24.97
N GLY A 24 -10.03 8.91 -24.64
CA GLY A 24 -11.41 9.37 -24.53
C GLY A 24 -12.12 9.00 -23.23
N MET A 25 -11.47 8.29 -22.30
CA MET A 25 -12.01 8.10 -20.96
C MET A 25 -11.98 9.41 -20.18
N THR A 26 -12.88 9.55 -19.20
CA THR A 26 -12.84 10.63 -18.23
C THR A 26 -12.91 10.07 -16.81
N ARG A 27 -12.28 10.74 -15.88
CA ARG A 27 -12.48 10.57 -14.44
C ARG A 27 -13.17 11.82 -13.93
N VAL A 28 -14.33 11.65 -13.30
CA VAL A 28 -15.10 12.73 -12.66
C VAL A 28 -14.99 12.56 -11.15
N ASN A 29 -14.64 13.62 -10.46
CA ASN A 29 -14.58 13.69 -9.00
C ASN A 29 -15.76 14.50 -8.48
N THR A 30 -16.38 14.04 -7.43
CA THR A 30 -17.37 14.78 -6.66
C THR A 30 -16.89 14.91 -5.23
N TYR A 31 -17.12 16.05 -4.63
CA TYR A 31 -16.71 16.34 -3.25
C TYR A 31 -17.95 16.51 -2.36
N GLU A 32 -17.78 16.47 -1.06
CA GLU A 32 -18.85 16.81 -0.12
C GLU A 32 -19.18 18.32 -0.21
N ASP A 33 -20.44 18.67 -0.01
CA ASP A 33 -20.89 20.08 -0.15
C ASP A 33 -20.26 21.03 0.89
N SER A 34 -19.84 20.52 2.04
CA SER A 34 -19.36 21.34 3.16
C SER A 34 -17.89 21.14 3.52
N ARG A 35 -17.23 20.19 2.89
CA ARG A 35 -15.82 19.84 3.13
C ARG A 35 -15.18 19.45 1.81
N ASP A 36 -13.91 19.77 1.63
CA ASP A 36 -13.13 19.39 0.43
C ASP A 36 -12.77 17.87 0.42
N LEU A 37 -13.69 17.03 0.92
CA LEU A 37 -13.51 15.59 0.97
C LEU A 37 -14.12 14.94 -0.28
N LEU A 38 -13.33 14.13 -0.95
CA LEU A 38 -13.70 13.45 -2.19
C LEU A 38 -14.76 12.38 -1.92
N SER A 39 -16.01 12.60 -2.33
CA SER A 39 -17.13 11.68 -2.10
C SER A 39 -17.32 10.65 -3.20
N VAL A 40 -16.97 10.99 -4.46
CA VAL A 40 -17.07 10.06 -5.59
C VAL A 40 -15.90 10.22 -6.53
N ILE A 41 -15.37 9.09 -7.00
CA ILE A 41 -14.53 8.99 -8.19
C ILE A 41 -15.27 8.14 -9.20
N ASP A 42 -15.61 8.69 -10.35
CA ASP A 42 -16.34 8.02 -11.41
C ASP A 42 -15.53 7.99 -12.70
N TYR A 43 -15.16 6.78 -13.14
CA TYR A 43 -14.50 6.60 -14.42
C TYR A 43 -15.55 6.33 -15.50
N GLN A 44 -15.54 7.11 -16.56
CA GLN A 44 -16.50 7.03 -17.66
C GLN A 44 -15.77 6.66 -18.95
N ARG A 45 -16.43 5.87 -19.79
CA ARG A 45 -15.94 5.48 -21.11
C ARG A 45 -16.97 5.88 -22.17
N PRO A 46 -16.56 6.52 -23.28
CA PRO A 46 -17.46 6.86 -24.36
C PRO A 46 -18.24 5.64 -24.85
N GLY A 47 -19.55 5.82 -25.05
CA GLY A 47 -20.44 4.77 -25.55
C GLY A 47 -20.79 3.65 -24.57
N SER A 48 -20.34 3.72 -23.32
CA SER A 48 -20.71 2.77 -22.28
C SER A 48 -21.70 3.40 -21.30
N ALA A 49 -22.81 2.72 -21.06
CA ALA A 49 -23.78 3.15 -20.03
C ALA A 49 -23.29 2.90 -18.58
N ASN A 50 -22.22 2.12 -18.44
CA ASN A 50 -21.72 1.66 -17.17
C ASN A 50 -20.28 2.13 -16.94
N PRO A 51 -19.96 2.69 -15.77
CA PRO A 51 -18.61 3.12 -15.46
C PRO A 51 -17.67 1.91 -15.38
N PRO A 52 -16.47 1.97 -16.01
CA PRO A 52 -15.44 0.94 -15.83
C PRO A 52 -15.06 0.74 -14.37
N ALA A 53 -15.05 1.82 -13.60
CA ALA A 53 -14.86 1.82 -12.16
C ALA A 53 -15.55 3.04 -11.54
N ARG A 54 -16.09 2.86 -10.33
CA ARG A 54 -16.66 3.92 -9.52
C ARG A 54 -16.37 3.64 -8.05
N HIS A 55 -15.87 4.65 -7.35
CA HIS A 55 -15.56 4.62 -5.93
C HIS A 55 -16.37 5.69 -5.21
N GLU A 56 -17.09 5.32 -4.17
CA GLU A 56 -17.89 6.22 -3.36
C GLU A 56 -17.42 6.16 -1.91
N TYR A 57 -17.26 7.30 -1.28
CA TYR A 57 -16.77 7.45 0.09
C TYR A 57 -17.78 8.18 0.95
N ASP A 58 -17.98 7.69 2.17
CA ASP A 58 -18.65 8.43 3.24
C ASP A 58 -17.62 8.61 4.38
N TYR A 59 -17.71 9.73 5.05
CA TYR A 59 -16.77 10.11 6.09
C TYR A 59 -17.49 10.28 7.43
N ASP A 60 -16.77 10.09 8.52
CA ASP A 60 -17.26 10.46 9.84
C ASP A 60 -17.14 11.98 10.09
N ALA A 61 -17.55 12.42 11.27
CA ALA A 61 -17.51 13.84 11.65
C ALA A 61 -16.09 14.42 11.69
N LEU A 62 -15.06 13.57 11.83
CA LEU A 62 -13.65 13.97 11.84
C LEU A 62 -13.00 13.93 10.45
N GLY A 63 -13.77 13.60 9.40
CA GLY A 63 -13.24 13.49 8.03
C GLY A 63 -12.50 12.18 7.73
N ARG A 64 -12.62 11.15 8.58
CA ARG A 64 -12.03 9.85 8.33
C ARG A 64 -13.00 8.99 7.51
N PRO A 65 -12.53 8.18 6.53
CA PRO A 65 -13.40 7.30 5.77
C PRO A 65 -14.18 6.34 6.69
N ALA A 66 -15.51 6.43 6.70
CA ALA A 66 -16.37 5.52 7.45
C ALA A 66 -16.88 4.37 6.58
N ARG A 67 -17.06 4.64 5.28
CA ARG A 67 -17.47 3.63 4.30
C ARG A 67 -16.86 3.93 2.94
N ARG A 68 -16.46 2.86 2.24
CA ARG A 68 -16.08 2.89 0.83
C ARG A 68 -16.91 1.87 0.06
N ARG A 69 -17.45 2.26 -1.09
CA ARG A 69 -18.15 1.37 -2.02
C ARG A 69 -17.41 1.39 -3.35
N ASP A 70 -17.10 0.20 -3.87
CA ASP A 70 -16.44 0.06 -5.16
C ASP A 70 -17.36 -0.69 -6.14
N THR A 71 -17.42 -0.21 -7.37
CA THR A 71 -18.16 -0.81 -8.47
C THR A 71 -17.24 -0.89 -9.68
N TRP A 72 -17.10 -2.08 -10.25
CA TRP A 72 -16.35 -2.31 -11.49
C TRP A 72 -17.28 -2.95 -12.51
N ASN A 73 -17.49 -2.33 -13.65
CA ASN A 73 -18.43 -2.76 -14.68
C ASN A 73 -19.79 -3.21 -14.11
N THR A 74 -20.82 -3.36 -14.92
CA THR A 74 -22.13 -3.78 -14.42
C THR A 74 -22.25 -5.22 -13.98
N ALA A 75 -21.37 -6.10 -14.42
CA ALA A 75 -21.42 -7.52 -14.11
C ALA A 75 -20.69 -7.90 -12.81
N ALA A 76 -19.91 -6.99 -12.23
CA ALA A 76 -19.17 -7.25 -11.00
C ALA A 76 -20.00 -6.94 -9.76
N PRO A 77 -19.99 -7.78 -8.74
CA PRO A 77 -20.64 -7.47 -7.48
C PRO A 77 -19.97 -6.24 -6.85
N LYS A 78 -20.79 -5.33 -6.36
CA LYS A 78 -20.36 -4.14 -5.63
C LYS A 78 -19.74 -4.56 -4.30
N THR A 79 -18.52 -4.11 -4.05
CA THR A 79 -17.89 -4.29 -2.73
C THR A 79 -18.15 -3.08 -1.85
N THR A 80 -18.26 -3.33 -0.55
CA THR A 80 -18.39 -2.29 0.47
C THR A 80 -17.42 -2.56 1.60
N ARG A 81 -16.67 -1.54 2.01
CA ARG A 81 -15.85 -1.55 3.21
C ARG A 81 -16.47 -0.62 4.25
N LEU A 82 -16.52 -1.06 5.49
CA LEU A 82 -16.95 -0.28 6.65
C LEU A 82 -15.79 -0.19 7.62
N PHE A 83 -15.37 1.03 7.92
CA PHE A 83 -14.22 1.30 8.78
C PHE A 83 -14.68 1.74 10.16
N THR A 84 -14.00 1.29 11.18
CA THR A 84 -14.21 1.72 12.57
C THR A 84 -12.91 2.15 13.20
N TYR A 85 -12.98 3.18 14.03
CA TYR A 85 -11.83 3.79 14.67
C TYR A 85 -12.02 3.84 16.19
N ASN A 86 -10.93 3.79 16.93
CA ASN A 86 -10.96 4.07 18.36
C ASN A 86 -10.94 5.58 18.63
N SER A 87 -10.96 5.95 19.93
CA SER A 87 -10.94 7.36 20.36
C SER A 87 -9.65 8.12 19.99
N ARG A 88 -8.56 7.41 19.70
CA ARG A 88 -7.29 7.99 19.23
C ARG A 88 -7.23 8.17 17.71
N GLY A 89 -8.26 7.71 16.97
CA GLY A 89 -8.31 7.78 15.52
C GLY A 89 -7.62 6.61 14.81
N GLU A 90 -7.17 5.59 15.53
CA GLU A 90 -6.57 4.40 14.94
C GLU A 90 -7.63 3.48 14.37
N LEU A 91 -7.38 2.90 13.20
CA LEU A 91 -8.27 1.95 12.54
C LEU A 91 -8.32 0.65 13.36
N VAL A 92 -9.48 0.32 13.95
CA VAL A 92 -9.66 -0.92 14.73
C VAL A 92 -10.50 -1.96 14.01
N GLY A 93 -11.17 -1.62 12.92
CA GLY A 93 -11.92 -2.57 12.12
C GLY A 93 -12.13 -2.13 10.69
N ASP A 94 -12.13 -3.12 9.79
CA ASP A 94 -12.51 -2.98 8.39
C ASP A 94 -13.33 -4.21 8.00
N GLN A 95 -14.59 -4.00 7.64
CA GLN A 95 -15.48 -5.05 7.18
C GLN A 95 -15.68 -4.97 5.69
N LEU A 96 -15.13 -5.91 4.94
CA LEU A 96 -15.35 -6.07 3.49
C LEU A 96 -16.62 -6.90 3.24
N ARG A 97 -17.51 -6.42 2.38
CA ARG A 97 -18.76 -7.09 1.95
C ARG A 97 -18.91 -7.08 0.43
N PRO A 98 -19.07 -8.23 -0.26
CA PRO A 98 -18.82 -9.57 0.26
C PRO A 98 -17.34 -9.76 0.56
N GLY A 99 -16.98 -10.59 1.53
CA GLY A 99 -15.58 -10.88 1.84
C GLY A 99 -15.32 -11.12 3.31
N GLY A 100 -14.23 -10.55 3.81
CA GLY A 100 -13.70 -10.81 5.13
C GLY A 100 -13.88 -9.65 6.11
N ARG A 101 -13.38 -9.90 7.28
CA ARG A 101 -13.28 -8.91 8.35
C ARG A 101 -11.82 -8.78 8.77
N PHE A 102 -11.43 -7.53 9.04
CA PHE A 102 -10.15 -7.17 9.62
C PHE A 102 -10.39 -6.48 10.96
N GLY A 103 -9.58 -6.78 11.95
CA GLY A 103 -9.62 -6.16 13.27
C GLY A 103 -8.22 -5.87 13.75
N TYR A 104 -8.03 -4.79 14.50
CA TYR A 104 -6.72 -4.39 14.98
C TYR A 104 -6.80 -3.88 16.42
N GLN A 105 -5.82 -4.26 17.22
CA GLN A 105 -5.63 -3.72 18.56
C GLN A 105 -4.24 -3.09 18.68
N TYR A 106 -4.17 -2.03 19.44
CA TYR A 106 -2.95 -1.24 19.64
C TYR A 106 -2.66 -1.05 21.13
N ASP A 107 -1.40 -0.85 21.45
CA ASP A 107 -0.99 -0.39 22.78
C ASP A 107 -1.25 1.12 22.96
N ASN A 108 -0.80 1.67 24.10
CA ASN A 108 -1.05 3.08 24.42
C ASN A 108 -0.26 4.07 23.55
N ILE A 109 0.76 3.61 22.85
CA ILE A 109 1.64 4.44 22.00
C ILE A 109 1.48 4.14 20.50
N GLY A 110 0.53 3.25 20.14
CA GLY A 110 0.18 2.97 18.75
C GLY A 110 0.86 1.75 18.13
N ASN A 111 1.63 0.97 18.87
CA ASN A 111 2.13 -0.30 18.36
C ASN A 111 0.99 -1.30 18.22
N ARG A 112 0.98 -2.07 17.13
CA ARG A 112 -0.01 -3.12 16.94
C ARG A 112 0.24 -4.26 17.92
N LYS A 113 -0.79 -4.65 18.66
CA LYS A 113 -0.78 -5.79 19.59
C LYS A 113 -1.44 -7.03 18.97
N GLU A 114 -2.48 -6.82 18.16
CA GLU A 114 -3.21 -7.90 17.52
C GLU A 114 -3.70 -7.45 16.14
N ALA A 115 -3.64 -8.35 15.17
CA ALA A 115 -4.35 -8.25 13.90
C ALA A 115 -5.20 -9.48 13.68
N PHE A 116 -6.49 -9.27 13.38
CA PHE A 116 -7.40 -10.30 12.90
C PHE A 116 -7.67 -10.09 11.41
N GLU A 117 -7.35 -11.06 10.58
CA GLU A 117 -7.49 -10.97 9.13
C GLU A 117 -8.01 -12.30 8.55
N PHE A 118 -9.17 -12.27 7.91
CA PHE A 118 -9.79 -13.45 7.27
C PHE A 118 -9.84 -14.71 8.14
N GLY A 119 -10.15 -14.57 9.44
CA GLY A 119 -10.22 -15.70 10.36
C GLY A 119 -8.89 -16.11 11.01
N SER A 120 -7.81 -15.42 10.69
CA SER A 120 -6.50 -15.61 11.32
C SER A 120 -6.21 -14.46 12.29
N THR A 121 -5.68 -14.79 13.45
CA THR A 121 -5.17 -13.83 14.44
C THR A 121 -3.65 -13.84 14.41
N THR A 122 -3.06 -12.67 14.48
CA THR A 122 -1.62 -12.47 14.64
C THR A 122 -1.39 -11.58 15.86
N ASP A 123 -0.64 -12.07 16.83
CA ASP A 123 -0.25 -11.37 18.04
C ASP A 123 1.16 -10.77 17.86
N TYR A 124 1.38 -9.59 18.38
CA TYR A 124 2.64 -8.85 18.29
C TYR A 124 3.10 -8.46 19.69
N GLU A 125 4.35 -8.77 19.98
CA GLU A 125 5.05 -8.32 21.18
C GLU A 125 6.08 -7.26 20.79
N THR A 126 6.19 -6.20 21.60
CA THR A 126 7.15 -5.12 21.38
C THR A 126 8.18 -5.08 22.52
N ASP A 127 9.42 -4.69 22.18
CA ASP A 127 10.48 -4.44 23.16
C ASP A 127 10.44 -2.98 23.67
N GLU A 128 11.37 -2.65 24.56
CA GLU A 128 11.49 -1.31 25.16
C GLU A 128 11.87 -0.21 24.14
N LEU A 129 12.34 -0.58 22.96
CA LEU A 129 12.66 0.32 21.84
C LEU A 129 11.52 0.42 20.83
N ASN A 130 10.32 -0.11 21.14
CA ASN A 130 9.15 -0.15 20.25
C ASN A 130 9.36 -0.96 18.96
N ARG A 131 10.24 -1.96 19.01
CA ARG A 131 10.43 -2.91 17.91
C ARG A 131 9.67 -4.19 18.22
N TYR A 132 9.23 -4.92 17.21
CA TYR A 132 8.60 -6.23 17.43
C TYR A 132 9.63 -7.24 17.92
N ALA A 133 9.41 -7.79 19.12
CA ALA A 133 10.22 -8.84 19.71
C ALA A 133 9.67 -10.24 19.38
N GLY A 134 8.37 -10.34 19.10
CA GLY A 134 7.70 -11.59 18.75
C GLY A 134 6.46 -11.35 17.88
N ILE A 135 6.25 -12.25 16.92
CA ILE A 135 5.06 -12.26 16.06
C ILE A 135 4.52 -13.69 16.01
N VAL A 136 3.31 -13.90 16.52
CA VAL A 136 2.68 -15.24 16.62
C VAL A 136 1.40 -15.25 15.79
N ARG A 137 1.28 -16.16 14.84
CA ARG A 137 0.07 -16.34 14.05
C ARG A 137 -0.72 -17.55 14.50
N ASN A 138 -2.02 -17.37 14.83
CA ASN A 138 -2.95 -18.43 15.26
C ASN A 138 -2.40 -19.30 16.42
N GLY A 139 -1.65 -18.71 17.36
CA GLY A 139 -1.03 -19.44 18.47
C GLY A 139 0.05 -20.46 18.05
N GLY A 140 0.57 -20.35 16.83
CA GLY A 140 1.66 -21.19 16.34
C GLY A 140 3.03 -20.77 16.85
N GLU A 141 4.09 -21.18 16.17
CA GLU A 141 5.45 -20.83 16.51
C GLU A 141 5.70 -19.33 16.32
N ALA A 142 6.37 -18.72 17.30
CA ALA A 142 6.72 -17.31 17.25
C ALA A 142 7.83 -17.05 16.22
N PHE A 143 7.62 -16.07 15.36
CA PHE A 143 8.69 -15.48 14.58
C PHE A 143 9.32 -14.35 15.41
N THR A 144 10.62 -14.41 15.61
CA THR A 144 11.40 -13.39 16.32
C THR A 144 12.20 -12.57 15.33
N PRO A 145 11.78 -11.32 15.01
CA PRO A 145 12.57 -10.42 14.19
C PRO A 145 13.94 -10.14 14.79
N GLN A 146 14.94 -9.93 13.96
CA GLN A 146 16.27 -9.51 14.41
C GLN A 146 16.57 -8.10 13.89
N TYR A 147 17.42 -7.39 14.61
CA TYR A 147 17.78 -6.01 14.31
C TYR A 147 19.29 -5.80 14.46
N ASP A 148 19.86 -4.93 13.64
CA ASP A 148 21.22 -4.43 13.84
C ASP A 148 21.28 -3.34 14.93
N ALA A 149 22.50 -2.81 15.16
CA ALA A 149 22.72 -1.78 16.17
C ALA A 149 22.03 -0.44 15.85
N ASP A 150 21.75 -0.19 14.57
CA ASP A 150 21.07 1.02 14.10
C ASP A 150 19.53 0.86 14.12
N GLY A 151 19.04 -0.34 14.50
CA GLY A 151 17.61 -0.66 14.57
C GLY A 151 16.99 -1.12 13.25
N ASN A 152 17.78 -1.37 12.23
CA ASN A 152 17.29 -1.96 10.98
C ASN A 152 16.92 -3.42 11.20
N GLN A 153 15.79 -3.85 10.66
CA GLN A 153 15.34 -5.24 10.80
C GLN A 153 16.13 -6.15 9.85
N THR A 154 17.01 -7.00 10.38
CA THR A 154 17.89 -7.90 9.62
C THR A 154 17.29 -9.26 9.36
N LEU A 155 16.27 -9.71 10.12
CA LEU A 155 15.47 -10.89 9.85
C LEU A 155 14.01 -10.50 9.71
N VAL A 156 13.43 -10.73 8.52
CA VAL A 156 12.09 -10.27 8.12
C VAL A 156 11.24 -11.46 7.68
N LYS A 157 9.99 -11.54 8.13
CA LYS A 157 9.01 -12.51 7.61
C LYS A 157 8.00 -11.80 6.71
N THR A 158 7.86 -12.30 5.50
CA THR A 158 6.91 -11.81 4.49
C THR A 158 5.95 -12.91 4.05
N SER A 159 5.03 -12.61 3.14
CA SER A 159 4.16 -13.63 2.50
C SER A 159 4.95 -14.64 1.64
N THR A 160 6.17 -14.30 1.24
CA THR A 160 7.04 -15.16 0.42
C THR A 160 8.08 -15.94 1.23
N GLY A 161 8.10 -15.78 2.55
CA GLY A 161 9.02 -16.50 3.45
C GLY A 161 9.79 -15.59 4.40
N ILE A 162 10.83 -16.16 5.00
CA ILE A 162 11.77 -15.45 5.88
C ILE A 162 12.96 -15.01 5.05
N TRP A 163 13.45 -13.80 5.33
CA TRP A 163 14.53 -13.15 4.59
C TRP A 163 15.55 -12.56 5.55
N GLU A 164 16.83 -12.80 5.27
CA GLU A 164 17.91 -12.04 5.85
C GLU A 164 18.17 -10.79 5.04
N VAL A 165 18.34 -9.64 5.72
CA VAL A 165 18.50 -8.34 5.07
C VAL A 165 19.79 -7.68 5.51
N THR A 166 20.57 -7.24 4.55
CA THR A 166 21.81 -6.48 4.77
C THR A 166 21.58 -5.01 4.40
N TYR A 167 22.07 -4.11 5.22
CA TYR A 167 21.96 -2.66 5.03
C TYR A 167 23.32 -2.03 4.77
N ASN A 168 23.34 -0.91 4.05
CA ASN A 168 24.53 -0.07 3.93
C ASN A 168 24.60 0.93 5.11
N ALA A 169 25.68 1.72 5.16
CA ALA A 169 25.90 2.72 6.21
C ALA A 169 24.88 3.88 6.22
N GLU A 170 23.98 3.94 5.27
CA GLU A 170 22.88 4.91 5.20
C GLU A 170 21.54 4.27 5.56
N ASN A 171 21.55 3.08 6.20
CA ASN A 171 20.38 2.32 6.61
C ASN A 171 19.44 1.94 5.43
N ARG A 172 20.01 1.70 4.23
CA ARG A 172 19.26 1.24 3.07
C ARG A 172 19.51 -0.24 2.82
N PRO A 173 18.46 -1.04 2.60
CA PRO A 173 18.62 -2.47 2.36
C PRO A 173 19.25 -2.73 1.00
N VAL A 174 20.46 -3.28 0.98
CA VAL A 174 21.23 -3.56 -0.24
C VAL A 174 21.12 -5.02 -0.69
N LYS A 175 20.79 -5.94 0.22
CA LYS A 175 20.65 -7.35 -0.10
C LYS A 175 19.56 -7.99 0.73
N PHE A 176 18.77 -8.87 0.10
CA PHE A 176 17.85 -9.79 0.75
C PHE A 176 18.21 -11.20 0.30
N GLU A 177 18.29 -12.12 1.25
CA GLU A 177 18.47 -13.55 1.01
C GLU A 177 17.31 -14.32 1.62
N SER A 178 16.67 -15.19 0.84
CA SER A 178 15.66 -16.11 1.41
C SER A 178 16.34 -17.10 2.35
N GLU A 179 15.66 -17.50 3.43
CA GLU A 179 16.18 -18.42 4.45
C GLU A 179 16.69 -19.75 3.86
N ASP A 180 16.07 -20.22 2.78
CA ASP A 180 16.50 -21.41 2.05
C ASP A 180 17.70 -21.18 1.11
N GLY A 181 18.19 -19.93 1.01
CA GLY A 181 19.28 -19.52 0.11
C GLY A 181 18.90 -19.58 -1.37
N GLY A 182 17.66 -19.92 -1.70
CA GLY A 182 17.20 -20.11 -3.08
C GLY A 182 17.04 -18.81 -3.87
N THR A 183 16.81 -17.69 -3.19
CA THR A 183 16.56 -16.40 -3.83
C THR A 183 17.39 -15.29 -3.19
N THR A 184 18.02 -14.47 -4.02
CA THR A 184 18.72 -13.27 -3.61
C THR A 184 18.20 -12.07 -4.37
N VAL A 185 17.96 -10.96 -3.66
CA VAL A 185 17.63 -9.66 -4.25
C VAL A 185 18.71 -8.65 -3.85
N GLU A 186 19.36 -8.05 -4.84
CA GLU A 186 20.38 -7.04 -4.66
C GLU A 186 19.87 -5.68 -5.12
N CYS A 187 20.12 -4.64 -4.33
CA CYS A 187 19.71 -3.27 -4.61
C CYS A 187 20.90 -2.32 -4.52
N ALA A 188 21.00 -1.38 -5.46
CA ALA A 188 21.97 -0.30 -5.40
C ALA A 188 21.27 1.06 -5.37
N TYR A 189 21.86 2.02 -4.65
CA TYR A 189 21.33 3.34 -4.42
C TYR A 189 22.31 4.41 -4.87
N ASP A 190 21.77 5.49 -5.42
CA ASP A 190 22.56 6.67 -5.76
C ASP A 190 22.77 7.60 -4.54
N SER A 191 23.52 8.67 -4.75
CA SER A 191 23.83 9.66 -3.70
C SER A 191 22.61 10.42 -3.15
N MET A 192 21.46 10.36 -3.85
CA MET A 192 20.20 10.93 -3.38
C MET A 192 19.33 9.89 -2.65
N GLY A 193 19.81 8.66 -2.50
CA GLY A 193 19.07 7.59 -1.84
C GLY A 193 18.02 6.90 -2.68
N ARG A 194 18.01 7.13 -4.00
CA ARG A 194 17.08 6.47 -4.90
C ARG A 194 17.65 5.14 -5.35
N ARG A 195 16.84 4.08 -5.31
CA ARG A 195 17.26 2.76 -5.79
C ARG A 195 17.38 2.78 -7.31
N PHE A 196 18.59 2.84 -7.84
CA PHE A 196 18.81 2.89 -9.27
C PHE A 196 19.03 1.52 -9.92
N GLU A 197 19.26 0.46 -9.14
CA GLU A 197 19.44 -0.89 -9.68
C GLU A 197 18.79 -1.93 -8.75
N LYS A 198 18.16 -2.95 -9.35
CA LYS A 198 17.63 -4.13 -8.67
C LYS A 198 17.96 -5.37 -9.49
N LYS A 199 18.53 -6.39 -8.84
CA LYS A 199 18.80 -7.70 -9.42
C LYS A 199 18.15 -8.78 -8.56
N VAL A 200 17.51 -9.76 -9.20
CA VAL A 200 16.93 -10.95 -8.54
C VAL A 200 17.55 -12.18 -9.13
N THR A 201 18.13 -13.02 -8.27
CA THR A 201 18.75 -14.30 -8.63
C THR A 201 17.97 -15.40 -7.94
N VAL A 202 17.56 -16.44 -8.69
CA VAL A 202 16.86 -17.60 -8.20
C VAL A 202 17.61 -18.86 -8.61
N GLY A 203 17.98 -19.71 -7.63
CA GLY A 203 18.76 -20.92 -7.91
C GLY A 203 20.08 -20.66 -8.63
N GLY A 204 20.72 -19.52 -8.36
CA GLY A 204 21.96 -19.10 -9.01
C GLY A 204 21.79 -18.48 -10.40
N THR A 205 20.57 -18.40 -10.93
CA THR A 205 20.27 -17.81 -12.24
C THR A 205 19.62 -16.44 -12.05
N THR A 206 20.12 -15.42 -12.76
CA THR A 206 19.49 -14.09 -12.78
C THR A 206 18.18 -14.16 -13.54
N GLY A 207 17.07 -13.97 -12.84
CA GLY A 207 15.71 -13.94 -13.40
C GLY A 207 15.19 -12.55 -13.69
N PHE A 208 15.77 -11.54 -13.03
CA PHE A 208 15.40 -10.13 -13.22
C PHE A 208 16.61 -9.25 -12.92
N HIS A 209 16.91 -8.31 -13.82
CA HIS A 209 17.94 -7.31 -13.59
C HIS A 209 17.54 -6.02 -14.30
N ALA A 210 17.30 -4.95 -13.55
CA ALA A 210 16.86 -3.69 -14.13
C ALA A 210 17.53 -2.48 -13.49
N ARG A 211 17.67 -1.42 -14.29
CA ARG A 211 18.04 -0.07 -13.83
C ARG A 211 16.87 0.86 -13.96
N TYR A 212 16.78 1.79 -12.99
CA TYR A 212 15.74 2.80 -12.89
C TYR A 212 16.32 4.18 -13.17
N LEU A 213 15.67 4.91 -14.06
CA LEU A 213 16.01 6.30 -14.36
C LEU A 213 15.04 7.23 -13.62
N TYR A 214 15.58 8.28 -13.06
CA TYR A 214 14.82 9.25 -12.26
C TYR A 214 14.94 10.65 -12.85
N ARG A 215 13.84 11.41 -12.76
CA ARG A 215 13.84 12.87 -12.82
C ARG A 215 13.47 13.36 -11.42
N ASP A 216 14.43 13.95 -10.72
CA ASP A 216 14.36 14.21 -9.28
C ASP A 216 14.04 12.92 -8.50
N TYR A 217 12.91 12.84 -7.80
CA TYR A 217 12.44 11.64 -7.10
C TYR A 217 11.41 10.81 -7.88
N LEU A 218 11.04 11.25 -9.08
CA LEU A 218 10.12 10.52 -9.93
C LEU A 218 10.87 9.52 -10.80
N GLN A 219 10.58 8.22 -10.63
CA GLN A 219 11.05 7.19 -11.56
C GLN A 219 10.35 7.38 -12.92
N VAL A 220 11.12 7.63 -13.97
CA VAL A 220 10.61 7.91 -15.32
C VAL A 220 10.81 6.77 -16.30
N ALA A 221 11.74 5.85 -16.01
CA ALA A 221 11.95 4.67 -16.84
C ALA A 221 12.52 3.50 -16.02
N GLU A 222 12.31 2.29 -16.54
CA GLU A 222 12.95 1.04 -16.16
C GLU A 222 13.62 0.46 -17.40
N CYS A 223 14.85 0.02 -17.28
CA CYS A 223 15.65 -0.56 -18.36
C CYS A 223 16.09 -1.94 -17.92
N ASP A 224 15.74 -2.97 -18.66
CA ASP A 224 16.24 -4.33 -18.47
C ASP A 224 17.74 -4.42 -18.82
N LEU A 225 18.51 -5.26 -18.10
CA LEU A 225 19.96 -5.47 -18.26
C LEU A 225 20.29 -6.92 -18.58
#